data_2e16fd5960a507a858409ba290d52e71
#
_entry.id   2e16fd5960a507a858409ba290d52e71
#
_cell.length_a   1.000
_cell.length_b   1.000
_cell.length_c   1.000
_cell.angle_alpha   90.00
_cell.angle_beta   90.00
_cell.angle_gamma   90.00
#
_symmetry.space_group_name_H-M   'P 1'
#
loop_
_entity.id
_entity.type
_entity.pdbx_description
1 polymer ?
#
loop_
_entity_poly.entity_id
_entity_poly.type
_entity_poly.pdbx_seq_one_letter_code
_entity_poly.pdbx_strand_id
1 'polypeptide(L)'
;MEICDRYTVLRNGDMVAAGLVSETNPKKLATHMVGHEIQTDTKIRNKDYGKEMLRLEHLSNGVNFHDISLSVQAGEILGVTGLLGDGRSELFQTVFGAMGKKYTGNIILDGTAIKPSNTHQALSAGIAYLPRNRKENAILKDMSILDNGSIVLLPKIKKKLFIDAAKQKELFAHQQEELQIKMGDMEDLITSLSGGNQQKVVLAKWLMAGPKVLILDNPTQGVDVGAKEEIYHIIQRLADEGVAVIVLSSEAQEIIRICDRSIVLFHGRQSGEVSGDDMTEAGIMYLATGGANATGGANAINAASTQESKEEV
;
A
#
# COMPACT_ATOMS: atom_id res chain seq x y z
N MET A 1 6.80 15.33 -21.63
CA MET A 1 7.21 15.09 -23.04
C MET A 1 6.51 16.02 -24.02
N GLU A 2 5.36 16.56 -23.68
CA GLU A 2 4.55 17.39 -24.60
C GLU A 2 5.09 18.80 -24.81
N ILE A 3 5.95 19.31 -23.93
CA ILE A 3 6.40 20.71 -23.91
C ILE A 3 7.91 20.88 -24.15
N CYS A 4 8.66 19.80 -24.36
CA CYS A 4 10.12 19.84 -24.55
C CYS A 4 10.55 19.13 -25.84
N ASP A 5 11.57 19.67 -26.52
CA ASP A 5 12.14 19.05 -27.71
C ASP A 5 13.27 18.08 -27.38
N ARG A 6 13.97 18.31 -26.29
CA ARG A 6 15.14 17.54 -25.85
C ARG A 6 15.01 17.12 -24.39
N TYR A 7 15.67 16.02 -24.04
CA TYR A 7 15.79 15.55 -22.66
C TYR A 7 17.23 15.29 -22.27
N THR A 8 17.48 15.34 -20.96
CA THR A 8 18.71 14.88 -20.32
C THR A 8 18.31 14.11 -19.06
N VAL A 9 18.86 12.92 -18.88
CA VAL A 9 18.65 12.10 -17.69
C VAL A 9 19.88 12.16 -16.81
N LEU A 10 19.68 12.53 -15.54
CA LEU A 10 20.71 12.50 -14.50
C LEU A 10 20.39 11.34 -13.52
N ARG A 11 21.43 10.60 -13.13
CA ARG A 11 21.36 9.57 -12.09
C ARG A 11 22.58 9.67 -11.20
N ASN A 12 22.36 9.86 -9.89
CA ASN A 12 23.42 10.05 -8.88
C ASN A 12 24.40 11.20 -9.22
N GLY A 13 23.94 12.23 -9.93
CA GLY A 13 24.76 13.36 -10.34
C GLY A 13 25.41 13.23 -11.73
N ASP A 14 25.40 12.02 -12.30
CA ASP A 14 25.97 11.75 -13.63
C ASP A 14 24.93 11.82 -14.74
N MET A 15 25.30 12.36 -15.89
CA MET A 15 24.47 12.34 -17.09
C MET A 15 24.53 10.93 -17.73
N VAL A 16 23.42 10.21 -17.70
CA VAL A 16 23.32 8.83 -18.19
C VAL A 16 22.66 8.71 -19.56
N ALA A 17 21.89 9.70 -19.98
CA ALA A 17 21.27 9.75 -21.31
C ALA A 17 20.90 11.19 -21.68
N ALA A 18 20.94 11.52 -22.97
CA ALA A 18 20.40 12.75 -23.54
C ALA A 18 19.97 12.50 -25.00
N GLY A 19 18.96 13.24 -25.50
CA GLY A 19 18.48 13.08 -26.87
C GLY A 19 17.25 13.93 -27.19
N LEU A 20 16.60 13.62 -28.32
CA LEU A 20 15.36 14.24 -28.72
C LEU A 20 14.18 13.51 -28.07
N VAL A 21 13.18 14.26 -27.63
CA VAL A 21 11.96 13.68 -27.04
C VAL A 21 11.20 12.83 -28.07
N SER A 22 11.27 13.18 -29.36
CA SER A 22 10.66 12.42 -30.45
C SER A 22 11.24 11.00 -30.65
N GLU A 23 12.47 10.75 -30.14
CA GLU A 23 13.18 9.46 -30.30
C GLU A 23 13.07 8.55 -29.05
N THR A 24 12.36 9.03 -28.04
CA THR A 24 12.24 8.34 -26.75
C THR A 24 10.77 8.20 -26.31
N ASN A 25 10.55 7.48 -25.23
CA ASN A 25 9.25 7.34 -24.59
C ASN A 25 9.41 7.33 -23.05
N PRO A 26 8.33 7.51 -22.29
CA PRO A 26 8.39 7.51 -20.82
C PRO A 26 9.05 6.28 -20.23
N LYS A 27 8.81 5.09 -20.80
CA LYS A 27 9.41 3.82 -20.35
C LYS A 27 10.93 3.83 -20.48
N LYS A 28 11.45 4.25 -21.63
CA LYS A 28 12.91 4.35 -21.85
C LYS A 28 13.56 5.37 -20.93
N LEU A 29 12.90 6.52 -20.72
CA LEU A 29 13.40 7.53 -19.79
C LEU A 29 13.47 6.98 -18.35
N ALA A 30 12.42 6.32 -17.89
CA ALA A 30 12.39 5.70 -16.58
C ALA A 30 13.46 4.60 -16.44
N THR A 31 13.69 3.77 -17.48
CA THR A 31 14.79 2.80 -17.52
C THR A 31 16.16 3.46 -17.34
N HIS A 32 16.42 4.58 -18.01
CA HIS A 32 17.68 5.32 -17.83
C HIS A 32 17.82 5.89 -16.42
N MET A 33 16.73 6.40 -15.83
CA MET A 33 16.72 6.95 -14.46
C MET A 33 17.01 5.87 -13.40
N VAL A 34 16.43 4.69 -13.55
CA VAL A 34 16.56 3.57 -12.61
C VAL A 34 17.81 2.74 -12.89
N GLY A 35 18.21 2.59 -14.15
CA GLY A 35 19.41 1.87 -14.57
C GLY A 35 19.18 0.39 -14.94
N HIS A 36 17.96 -0.09 -14.84
CA HIS A 36 17.53 -1.40 -15.32
C HIS A 36 16.13 -1.30 -15.93
N GLU A 37 15.74 -2.28 -16.70
CA GLU A 37 14.43 -2.29 -17.34
C GLU A 37 13.33 -2.38 -16.30
N ILE A 38 12.41 -1.40 -16.36
CA ILE A 38 11.22 -1.41 -15.50
C ILE A 38 10.26 -2.43 -16.09
N GLN A 39 10.02 -3.51 -15.36
CA GLN A 39 9.00 -4.47 -15.72
C GLN A 39 7.64 -3.80 -15.54
N THR A 40 6.99 -3.45 -16.65
CA THR A 40 5.64 -2.88 -16.65
C THR A 40 4.56 -3.95 -16.74
N ASP A 41 4.96 -5.22 -16.86
CA ASP A 41 4.01 -6.30 -16.97
C ASP A 41 3.32 -6.54 -15.63
N THR A 42 2.02 -6.30 -15.60
CA THR A 42 1.13 -6.78 -14.56
C THR A 42 1.25 -8.29 -14.51
N LYS A 43 1.96 -8.85 -13.53
CA LYS A 43 1.89 -10.28 -13.27
C LYS A 43 0.51 -10.53 -12.67
N ILE A 44 -0.41 -11.08 -13.48
CA ILE A 44 -1.59 -11.73 -12.93
C ILE A 44 -1.05 -12.85 -12.05
N ARG A 45 -1.19 -12.67 -10.73
CA ARG A 45 -0.79 -13.68 -9.75
C ARG A 45 -1.91 -14.72 -9.73
N ASN A 46 -1.82 -15.73 -10.65
CA ASN A 46 -2.68 -16.91 -10.57
C ASN A 46 -2.28 -17.72 -9.34
N LYS A 47 -2.91 -17.43 -8.20
CA LYS A 47 -2.65 -18.11 -6.94
C LYS A 47 -3.92 -18.66 -6.33
N ASP A 48 -3.79 -19.84 -5.76
CA ASP A 48 -4.70 -20.32 -4.73
C ASP A 48 -4.41 -19.53 -3.45
N TYR A 49 -5.29 -18.59 -3.09
CA TYR A 49 -5.19 -17.85 -1.84
C TYR A 49 -5.46 -18.77 -0.65
N GLY A 50 -4.86 -18.43 0.48
CA GLY A 50 -5.13 -19.13 1.73
C GLY A 50 -6.51 -18.79 2.31
N LYS A 51 -6.68 -19.06 3.60
CA LYS A 51 -7.93 -18.74 4.31
C LYS A 51 -8.18 -17.23 4.39
N GLU A 52 -9.43 -16.84 4.60
CA GLU A 52 -9.81 -15.46 4.88
C GLU A 52 -9.12 -14.96 6.16
N MET A 53 -8.39 -13.84 6.04
CA MET A 53 -7.64 -13.26 7.14
C MET A 53 -8.32 -12.05 7.76
N LEU A 54 -8.95 -11.20 6.94
CA LEU A 54 -9.73 -10.06 7.43
C LEU A 54 -11.04 -10.01 6.67
N ARG A 55 -12.14 -9.78 7.40
CA ARG A 55 -13.45 -9.47 6.84
C ARG A 55 -14.06 -8.29 7.58
N LEU A 56 -14.57 -7.34 6.83
CA LEU A 56 -15.38 -6.24 7.31
C LEU A 56 -16.83 -6.49 6.91
N GLU A 57 -17.77 -6.33 7.83
CA GLU A 57 -19.20 -6.52 7.60
C GLU A 57 -19.93 -5.24 7.99
N HIS A 58 -20.55 -4.58 7.01
CA HIS A 58 -21.39 -3.40 7.17
C HIS A 58 -20.73 -2.30 8.02
N LEU A 59 -19.40 -2.08 7.84
CA LEU A 59 -18.65 -1.14 8.65
C LEU A 59 -19.01 0.30 8.27
N SER A 60 -19.38 1.12 9.27
CA SER A 60 -19.75 2.53 9.09
C SER A 60 -19.29 3.35 10.27
N ASN A 61 -18.75 4.55 10.04
CA ASN A 61 -18.50 5.53 11.11
C ASN A 61 -19.45 6.74 11.07
N GLY A 62 -20.37 6.75 10.10
CA GLY A 62 -21.39 7.79 9.95
C GLY A 62 -20.90 9.14 9.40
N VAL A 63 -19.60 9.28 9.15
CA VAL A 63 -18.98 10.53 8.66
C VAL A 63 -18.19 10.30 7.37
N ASN A 64 -17.18 9.42 7.42
CA ASN A 64 -16.21 9.25 6.34
C ASN A 64 -16.53 8.04 5.44
N PHE A 65 -17.13 6.99 6.02
CA PHE A 65 -17.48 5.78 5.27
C PHE A 65 -18.77 5.15 5.80
N HIS A 66 -19.49 4.46 4.90
CA HIS A 66 -20.82 3.95 5.13
C HIS A 66 -20.99 2.58 4.48
N ASP A 67 -21.40 1.58 5.28
CA ASP A 67 -21.81 0.24 4.84
C ASP A 67 -20.76 -0.47 3.99
N ILE A 68 -19.51 -0.47 4.46
CA ILE A 68 -18.41 -1.13 3.77
C ILE A 68 -18.34 -2.60 4.18
N SER A 69 -18.38 -3.48 3.18
CA SER A 69 -18.20 -4.93 3.35
C SER A 69 -17.13 -5.42 2.36
N LEU A 70 -16.06 -6.00 2.89
CA LEU A 70 -14.98 -6.57 2.09
C LEU A 70 -14.27 -7.69 2.86
N SER A 71 -13.53 -8.51 2.14
CA SER A 71 -12.64 -9.51 2.75
C SER A 71 -11.29 -9.52 2.04
N VAL A 72 -10.26 -10.04 2.71
CA VAL A 72 -8.95 -10.33 2.13
C VAL A 72 -8.44 -11.67 2.66
N GLN A 73 -7.83 -12.45 1.77
CA GLN A 73 -7.31 -13.78 2.06
C GLN A 73 -5.80 -13.73 2.35
N ALA A 74 -5.27 -14.77 3.00
CA ALA A 74 -3.83 -14.94 3.17
C ALA A 74 -3.15 -15.06 1.81
N GLY A 75 -2.11 -14.25 1.59
CA GLY A 75 -1.39 -14.20 0.33
C GLY A 75 -2.01 -13.33 -0.75
N GLU A 76 -3.15 -12.69 -0.47
CA GLU A 76 -3.81 -11.76 -1.38
C GLU A 76 -3.29 -10.33 -1.19
N ILE A 77 -3.18 -9.58 -2.29
CA ILE A 77 -2.97 -8.13 -2.31
C ILE A 77 -4.27 -7.47 -2.78
N LEU A 78 -5.05 -6.97 -1.82
CA LEU A 78 -6.30 -6.24 -2.09
C LEU A 78 -6.01 -4.74 -2.26
N GLY A 79 -6.35 -4.19 -3.41
CA GLY A 79 -6.38 -2.75 -3.63
C GLY A 79 -7.63 -2.11 -3.04
N VAL A 80 -7.50 -0.92 -2.46
CA VAL A 80 -8.64 -0.05 -2.15
C VAL A 80 -8.34 1.34 -2.68
N THR A 81 -9.14 1.79 -3.62
CA THR A 81 -8.89 3.03 -4.37
C THR A 81 -10.14 3.87 -4.50
N GLY A 82 -9.98 5.07 -5.02
CA GLY A 82 -11.02 6.06 -5.26
C GLY A 82 -10.44 7.46 -5.33
N LEU A 83 -11.27 8.47 -5.43
CA LEU A 83 -10.83 9.87 -5.45
C LEU A 83 -10.36 10.34 -4.07
N LEU A 84 -9.65 11.46 -4.03
CA LEU A 84 -9.20 12.06 -2.77
C LEU A 84 -10.43 12.39 -1.88
N GLY A 85 -10.37 11.95 -0.60
CA GLY A 85 -11.45 12.15 0.35
C GLY A 85 -12.57 11.09 0.27
N ASP A 86 -12.29 9.94 -0.34
CA ASP A 86 -13.22 8.81 -0.47
C ASP A 86 -13.43 8.00 0.81
N GLY A 87 -12.73 8.32 1.91
CA GLY A 87 -12.88 7.68 3.21
C GLY A 87 -12.04 6.42 3.45
N ARG A 88 -11.24 5.96 2.46
CA ARG A 88 -10.44 4.72 2.60
C ARG A 88 -9.40 4.78 3.73
N SER A 89 -8.70 5.90 3.90
CA SER A 89 -7.72 6.04 4.99
C SER A 89 -8.41 5.98 6.35
N GLU A 90 -9.53 6.69 6.52
CA GLU A 90 -10.31 6.67 7.77
C GLU A 90 -10.91 5.30 8.06
N LEU A 91 -11.35 4.57 7.03
CA LEU A 91 -11.81 3.19 7.14
C LEU A 91 -10.73 2.31 7.77
N PHE A 92 -9.54 2.29 7.19
CA PHE A 92 -8.47 1.42 7.66
C PHE A 92 -7.76 1.92 8.93
N GLN A 93 -7.75 3.22 9.19
CA GLN A 93 -7.41 3.76 10.51
C GLN A 93 -8.39 3.30 11.59
N THR A 94 -9.68 3.17 11.25
CA THR A 94 -10.69 2.59 12.16
C THR A 94 -10.40 1.11 12.42
N VAL A 95 -10.12 0.33 11.38
CA VAL A 95 -9.72 -1.09 11.50
C VAL A 95 -8.46 -1.25 12.36
N PHE A 96 -7.50 -0.35 12.21
CA PHE A 96 -6.27 -0.31 13.02
C PHE A 96 -6.49 0.25 14.44
N GLY A 97 -7.72 0.69 14.78
CA GLY A 97 -8.04 1.22 16.10
C GLY A 97 -7.56 2.65 16.37
N ALA A 98 -7.02 3.37 15.36
CA ALA A 98 -6.54 4.74 15.50
C ALA A 98 -7.69 5.76 15.68
N MET A 99 -8.89 5.44 15.16
CA MET A 99 -10.09 6.28 15.26
C MET A 99 -10.98 5.93 16.47
N GLY A 100 -10.54 4.98 17.31
CA GLY A 100 -11.31 4.49 18.46
C GLY A 100 -12.51 3.63 18.04
N LYS A 101 -13.53 3.52 18.95
CA LYS A 101 -14.66 2.58 18.79
C LYS A 101 -15.93 3.21 18.20
N LYS A 102 -15.87 4.39 17.63
CA LYS A 102 -17.04 5.11 17.09
C LYS A 102 -17.38 4.60 15.68
N TYR A 103 -17.79 3.34 15.59
CA TYR A 103 -18.25 2.72 14.35
C TYR A 103 -19.27 1.62 14.64
N THR A 104 -20.06 1.26 13.63
CA THR A 104 -20.98 0.12 13.59
C THR A 104 -20.48 -0.94 12.62
N GLY A 105 -21.03 -2.14 12.67
CA GLY A 105 -20.59 -3.29 11.88
C GLY A 105 -19.51 -4.11 12.60
N ASN A 106 -18.98 -5.11 11.90
CA ASN A 106 -18.06 -6.08 12.48
C ASN A 106 -16.71 -6.07 11.76
N ILE A 107 -15.65 -6.31 12.52
CA ILE A 107 -14.31 -6.60 12.02
C ILE A 107 -13.97 -8.02 12.47
N ILE A 108 -13.72 -8.92 11.52
CA ILE A 108 -13.38 -10.31 11.78
C ILE A 108 -11.97 -10.55 11.28
N LEU A 109 -11.09 -10.95 12.19
CA LEU A 109 -9.68 -11.25 11.90
C LEU A 109 -9.42 -12.72 12.18
N ASP A 110 -8.98 -13.47 11.17
CA ASP A 110 -8.67 -14.90 11.28
C ASP A 110 -9.84 -15.68 11.94
N GLY A 111 -11.07 -15.41 11.49
CA GLY A 111 -12.30 -16.02 11.99
C GLY A 111 -12.79 -15.50 13.35
N THR A 112 -12.07 -14.58 13.98
CA THR A 112 -12.43 -14.03 15.31
C THR A 112 -12.90 -12.59 15.20
N ALA A 113 -14.09 -12.27 15.74
CA ALA A 113 -14.56 -10.89 15.82
C ALA A 113 -13.69 -10.08 16.78
N ILE A 114 -13.20 -8.94 16.31
CA ILE A 114 -12.38 -8.01 17.10
C ILE A 114 -13.00 -6.62 17.09
N LYS A 115 -12.69 -5.84 18.13
CA LYS A 115 -13.09 -4.42 18.21
C LYS A 115 -11.97 -3.58 18.81
N PRO A 116 -10.89 -3.32 18.07
CA PRO A 116 -9.76 -2.57 18.58
C PRO A 116 -10.18 -1.16 19.02
N SER A 117 -9.80 -0.76 20.23
CA SER A 117 -10.04 0.59 20.75
C SER A 117 -8.84 1.51 20.62
N ASN A 118 -7.70 0.94 20.27
CA ASN A 118 -6.43 1.62 20.06
C ASN A 118 -5.51 0.77 19.16
N THR A 119 -4.45 1.38 18.66
CA THR A 119 -3.49 0.77 17.76
C THR A 119 -2.72 -0.40 18.37
N HIS A 120 -2.47 -0.38 19.69
CA HIS A 120 -1.80 -1.48 20.39
C HIS A 120 -2.64 -2.77 20.34
N GLN A 121 -3.97 -2.68 20.53
CA GLN A 121 -4.85 -3.85 20.43
C GLN A 121 -4.89 -4.42 19.02
N ALA A 122 -4.97 -3.56 17.99
CA ALA A 122 -4.94 -4.01 16.59
C ALA A 122 -3.61 -4.70 16.25
N LEU A 123 -2.49 -4.10 16.66
CA LEU A 123 -1.16 -4.67 16.44
C LEU A 123 -1.01 -6.03 17.18
N SER A 124 -1.47 -6.11 18.42
CA SER A 124 -1.44 -7.36 19.21
C SER A 124 -2.33 -8.46 18.61
N ALA A 125 -3.39 -8.10 17.90
CA ALA A 125 -4.23 -9.04 17.17
C ALA A 125 -3.58 -9.52 15.85
N GLY A 126 -2.58 -8.79 15.33
CA GLY A 126 -1.86 -9.11 14.09
C GLY A 126 -2.17 -8.20 12.92
N ILE A 127 -2.70 -7.00 13.15
CA ILE A 127 -2.89 -5.97 12.13
C ILE A 127 -1.78 -4.92 12.24
N ALA A 128 -1.08 -4.64 11.15
CA ALA A 128 -0.13 -3.54 11.03
C ALA A 128 -0.64 -2.50 10.02
N TYR A 129 -0.25 -1.23 10.22
CA TYR A 129 -0.70 -0.12 9.38
C TYR A 129 0.45 0.85 9.09
N LEU A 130 0.82 0.98 7.82
CA LEU A 130 1.77 1.98 7.34
C LEU A 130 0.98 3.22 6.91
N PRO A 131 1.15 4.37 7.59
CA PRO A 131 0.37 5.56 7.30
C PRO A 131 0.87 6.32 6.06
N ARG A 132 -0.05 7.01 5.38
CA ARG A 132 0.18 7.79 4.16
C ARG A 132 1.30 8.82 4.30
N ASN A 133 1.30 9.60 5.36
CA ASN A 133 2.30 10.66 5.57
C ASN A 133 3.44 10.16 6.45
N ARG A 134 4.47 9.56 5.78
CA ARG A 134 5.64 9.02 6.46
C ARG A 134 6.31 10.04 7.38
N LYS A 135 6.52 11.26 6.89
CA LYS A 135 7.32 12.28 7.60
C LYS A 135 6.66 12.79 8.87
N GLU A 136 5.33 12.75 8.93
CA GLU A 136 4.56 13.25 10.06
C GLU A 136 4.09 12.14 10.99
N ASN A 137 3.73 10.98 10.42
CA ASN A 137 2.99 9.95 11.14
C ASN A 137 3.76 8.64 11.34
N ALA A 138 4.92 8.46 10.68
CA ALA A 138 5.61 7.18 10.70
C ALA A 138 7.05 7.23 11.21
N ILE A 139 7.75 8.37 11.12
CA ILE A 139 9.12 8.49 11.58
C ILE A 139 9.26 9.49 12.75
N LEU A 140 10.17 9.17 13.64
CA LEU A 140 10.63 10.02 14.75
C LEU A 140 11.95 10.65 14.32
N LYS A 141 11.90 11.90 13.86
CA LYS A 141 12.99 12.58 13.14
C LYS A 141 14.29 12.70 13.96
N ASP A 142 14.13 12.82 15.28
CA ASP A 142 15.23 13.02 16.22
C ASP A 142 15.74 11.70 16.83
N MET A 143 15.29 10.55 16.29
CA MET A 143 15.70 9.23 16.74
C MET A 143 16.51 8.51 15.65
N SER A 144 17.29 7.52 16.10
CA SER A 144 18.12 6.71 15.22
C SER A 144 17.29 5.86 14.21
N ILE A 145 17.95 5.35 13.20
CA ILE A 145 17.40 4.38 12.25
C ILE A 145 16.92 3.13 13.03
N LEU A 146 17.77 2.63 13.94
CA LEU A 146 17.48 1.48 14.79
C LEU A 146 16.21 1.69 15.62
N ASP A 147 16.10 2.84 16.30
CA ASP A 147 14.94 3.15 17.13
C ASP A 147 13.66 3.25 16.31
N ASN A 148 13.71 3.96 15.17
CA ASN A 148 12.58 4.06 14.25
C ASN A 148 12.13 2.70 13.74
N GLY A 149 13.08 1.82 13.39
CA GLY A 149 12.77 0.49 12.87
C GLY A 149 12.22 -0.46 13.93
N SER A 150 12.60 -0.31 15.19
CA SER A 150 12.33 -1.31 16.23
C SER A 150 11.32 -0.90 17.31
N ILE A 151 10.84 0.35 17.32
CA ILE A 151 10.00 0.89 18.41
C ILE A 151 8.77 0.03 18.72
N VAL A 152 8.17 -0.62 17.75
CA VAL A 152 6.99 -1.49 17.97
C VAL A 152 7.35 -2.81 18.65
N LEU A 153 8.62 -3.20 18.63
CA LEU A 153 9.11 -4.41 19.28
C LEU A 153 9.51 -4.20 20.74
N LEU A 154 9.73 -2.98 21.20
CA LEU A 154 10.26 -2.69 22.53
C LEU A 154 9.52 -3.46 23.65
N PRO A 155 8.18 -3.59 23.64
CA PRO A 155 7.48 -4.42 24.62
C PRO A 155 7.86 -5.90 24.61
N LYS A 156 8.22 -6.46 23.42
CA LYS A 156 8.56 -7.87 23.22
C LYS A 156 10.01 -8.20 23.58
N ILE A 157 10.93 -7.21 23.44
CA ILE A 157 12.38 -7.38 23.72
C ILE A 157 12.79 -6.80 25.07
N LYS A 158 11.80 -6.49 25.91
CA LYS A 158 12.04 -5.98 27.25
C LYS A 158 12.54 -7.07 28.18
N LYS A 159 13.67 -6.81 28.86
CA LYS A 159 14.22 -7.62 29.96
C LYS A 159 14.01 -6.87 31.29
N LYS A 160 13.01 -7.26 32.07
CA LYS A 160 12.61 -6.57 33.33
C LYS A 160 12.29 -5.09 33.04
N LEU A 161 13.18 -4.16 33.43
CA LEU A 161 13.02 -2.70 33.29
C LEU A 161 13.81 -2.12 32.11
N PHE A 162 14.64 -2.92 31.42
CA PHE A 162 15.53 -2.47 30.37
C PHE A 162 15.17 -3.12 29.02
N ILE A 163 15.56 -2.46 27.92
CA ILE A 163 15.49 -3.03 26.58
C ILE A 163 16.73 -3.89 26.34
N ASP A 164 16.55 -5.05 25.76
CA ASP A 164 17.65 -5.89 25.27
C ASP A 164 18.24 -5.30 23.98
N ALA A 165 19.22 -4.40 24.13
CA ALA A 165 19.84 -3.70 23.01
C ALA A 165 20.51 -4.65 22.01
N ALA A 166 21.08 -5.77 22.46
CA ALA A 166 21.69 -6.78 21.57
C ALA A 166 20.61 -7.43 20.69
N LYS A 167 19.48 -7.81 21.30
CA LYS A 167 18.35 -8.40 20.57
C LYS A 167 17.68 -7.39 19.62
N GLN A 168 17.60 -6.12 20.02
CA GLN A 168 17.10 -5.03 19.17
C GLN A 168 17.93 -4.92 17.90
N LYS A 169 19.26 -4.85 18.03
CA LYS A 169 20.19 -4.75 16.91
C LYS A 169 20.15 -6.00 16.01
N GLU A 170 20.13 -7.18 16.59
CA GLU A 170 20.03 -8.46 15.86
C GLU A 170 18.78 -8.51 14.97
N LEU A 171 17.60 -8.22 15.55
CA LEU A 171 16.33 -8.26 14.84
C LEU A 171 16.25 -7.19 13.73
N PHE A 172 16.78 -6.01 13.99
CA PHE A 172 16.78 -4.94 12.98
C PHE A 172 17.79 -5.23 11.85
N ALA A 173 18.97 -5.77 12.16
CA ALA A 173 19.94 -6.17 11.15
C ALA A 173 19.37 -7.21 10.17
N HIS A 174 18.61 -8.19 10.68
CA HIS A 174 17.90 -9.14 9.82
C HIS A 174 16.94 -8.42 8.86
N GLN A 175 16.14 -7.46 9.33
CA GLN A 175 15.24 -6.71 8.46
C GLN A 175 15.97 -5.79 7.50
N GLN A 176 17.13 -5.25 7.88
CA GLN A 176 17.99 -4.45 7.01
C GLN A 176 18.41 -5.25 5.78
N GLU A 177 18.84 -6.50 5.98
CA GLU A 177 19.25 -7.41 4.90
C GLU A 177 18.05 -7.81 4.04
N GLU A 178 16.95 -8.25 4.66
CA GLU A 178 15.72 -8.67 3.97
C GLU A 178 15.13 -7.60 3.06
N LEU A 179 15.10 -6.36 3.53
CA LEU A 179 14.55 -5.23 2.79
C LEU A 179 15.60 -4.45 2.00
N GLN A 180 16.86 -4.89 2.05
CA GLN A 180 18.00 -4.22 1.40
C GLN A 180 18.02 -2.72 1.73
N ILE A 181 17.94 -2.38 3.03
CA ILE A 181 17.98 -1.00 3.50
C ILE A 181 19.40 -0.48 3.38
N LYS A 182 19.59 0.51 2.49
CA LYS A 182 20.91 1.17 2.31
C LYS A 182 21.06 2.27 3.35
N MET A 183 21.95 2.07 4.30
CA MET A 183 22.25 3.00 5.39
C MET A 183 23.74 2.95 5.77
N GLY A 184 24.21 3.96 6.51
CA GLY A 184 25.48 3.94 7.22
C GLY A 184 25.37 3.17 8.53
N ASP A 185 25.61 3.84 9.65
CA ASP A 185 25.40 3.22 10.96
C ASP A 185 23.91 3.21 11.32
N MET A 186 23.45 2.13 11.96
CA MET A 186 22.05 2.05 12.43
C MET A 186 21.74 3.05 13.56
N GLU A 187 22.73 3.61 14.19
CA GLU A 187 22.61 4.67 15.19
C GLU A 187 22.53 6.09 14.57
N ASP A 188 22.75 6.22 13.24
CA ASP A 188 22.54 7.49 12.54
C ASP A 188 21.07 7.93 12.64
N LEU A 189 20.82 9.23 12.54
CA LEU A 189 19.45 9.75 12.49
C LEU A 189 18.71 9.23 11.26
N ILE A 190 17.43 8.92 11.40
CA ILE A 190 16.57 8.48 10.28
C ILE A 190 16.56 9.48 9.12
N THR A 191 16.79 10.76 9.40
CA THR A 191 16.83 11.85 8.42
C THR A 191 18.04 11.79 7.50
N SER A 192 19.09 11.01 7.82
CA SER A 192 20.24 10.79 6.94
C SER A 192 19.90 9.93 5.71
N LEU A 193 18.79 9.19 5.78
CA LEU A 193 18.37 8.28 4.71
C LEU A 193 17.60 8.99 3.59
N SER A 194 17.74 8.45 2.36
CA SER A 194 16.85 8.79 1.25
C SER A 194 15.39 8.42 1.56
N GLY A 195 14.43 9.04 0.85
CA GLY A 195 13.00 8.76 1.04
C GLY A 195 12.65 7.28 0.91
N GLY A 196 13.23 6.57 -0.06
CA GLY A 196 12.99 5.13 -0.25
C GLY A 196 13.51 4.30 0.92
N ASN A 197 14.72 4.58 1.43
CA ASN A 197 15.25 3.85 2.58
C ASN A 197 14.50 4.18 3.88
N GLN A 198 14.07 5.43 4.09
CA GLN A 198 13.16 5.76 5.20
C GLN A 198 11.87 4.92 5.13
N GLN A 199 11.29 4.76 3.93
CA GLN A 199 10.08 3.96 3.74
C GLN A 199 10.31 2.49 4.07
N LYS A 200 11.45 1.94 3.67
CA LYS A 200 11.86 0.57 4.02
C LYS A 200 12.04 0.39 5.54
N VAL A 201 12.62 1.38 6.25
CA VAL A 201 12.72 1.34 7.72
C VAL A 201 11.32 1.33 8.36
N VAL A 202 10.39 2.15 7.86
CA VAL A 202 9.01 2.14 8.37
C VAL A 202 8.33 0.80 8.07
N LEU A 203 8.58 0.21 6.91
CA LEU A 203 8.06 -1.11 6.59
C LEU A 203 8.66 -2.19 7.50
N ALA A 204 10.00 -2.19 7.70
CA ALA A 204 10.70 -3.06 8.65
C ALA A 204 10.07 -3.02 10.05
N LYS A 205 9.78 -1.81 10.56
CA LYS A 205 9.11 -1.61 11.84
C LYS A 205 7.85 -2.46 12.01
N TRP A 206 7.00 -2.48 10.99
CA TRP A 206 5.73 -3.22 11.04
C TRP A 206 5.92 -4.72 10.80
N LEU A 207 6.84 -5.11 9.91
CA LEU A 207 7.12 -6.51 9.60
C LEU A 207 7.71 -7.27 10.78
N MET A 208 8.56 -6.63 11.58
CA MET A 208 9.10 -7.23 12.82
C MET A 208 8.01 -7.55 13.84
N ALA A 209 6.83 -6.94 13.75
CA ALA A 209 5.71 -7.31 14.60
C ALA A 209 5.08 -8.67 14.22
N GLY A 210 5.37 -9.20 13.02
CA GLY A 210 4.80 -10.43 12.48
C GLY A 210 3.30 -10.30 12.17
N PRO A 211 2.89 -9.33 11.32
CA PRO A 211 1.47 -9.09 11.07
C PRO A 211 0.86 -10.22 10.23
N LYS A 212 -0.39 -10.54 10.51
CA LYS A 212 -1.25 -11.39 9.68
C LYS A 212 -1.85 -10.58 8.52
N VAL A 213 -2.17 -9.31 8.79
CA VAL A 213 -2.72 -8.34 7.85
C VAL A 213 -1.86 -7.08 7.88
N LEU A 214 -1.37 -6.67 6.71
CA LEU A 214 -0.56 -5.47 6.53
C LEU A 214 -1.32 -4.46 5.67
N ILE A 215 -1.66 -3.33 6.25
CA ILE A 215 -2.34 -2.23 5.58
C ILE A 215 -1.29 -1.17 5.21
N LEU A 216 -1.25 -0.80 3.93
CA LEU A 216 -0.28 0.13 3.36
C LEU A 216 -1.02 1.32 2.74
N ASP A 217 -1.01 2.47 3.41
CA ASP A 217 -1.68 3.67 2.92
C ASP A 217 -0.71 4.53 2.09
N ASN A 218 -0.88 4.51 0.76
CA ASN A 218 -0.02 5.13 -0.25
C ASN A 218 1.48 4.79 -0.04
N PRO A 219 1.86 3.50 -0.11
CA PRO A 219 3.18 3.03 0.32
C PRO A 219 4.35 3.62 -0.46
N THR A 220 4.12 4.14 -1.66
CA THR A 220 5.17 4.71 -2.50
C THR A 220 5.12 6.23 -2.60
N GLN A 221 4.28 6.89 -1.79
CA GLN A 221 4.17 8.35 -1.82
C GLN A 221 5.48 9.03 -1.41
N GLY A 222 5.98 9.92 -2.27
CA GLY A 222 7.18 10.71 -2.00
C GLY A 222 8.50 9.92 -2.01
N VAL A 223 8.53 8.82 -2.76
CA VAL A 223 9.74 8.06 -3.09
C VAL A 223 10.04 8.16 -4.58
N ASP A 224 11.30 7.97 -4.95
CA ASP A 224 11.72 7.97 -6.37
C ASP A 224 11.26 6.68 -7.09
N VAL A 225 11.34 6.70 -8.43
CA VAL A 225 10.86 5.61 -9.28
C VAL A 225 11.56 4.28 -8.98
N GLY A 226 12.86 4.30 -8.70
CA GLY A 226 13.60 3.09 -8.37
C GLY A 226 13.16 2.48 -7.04
N ALA A 227 12.97 3.33 -6.03
CA ALA A 227 12.49 2.90 -4.73
C ALA A 227 11.02 2.41 -4.77
N LYS A 228 10.17 2.94 -5.66
CA LYS A 228 8.81 2.40 -5.88
C LYS A 228 8.88 0.92 -6.28
N GLU A 229 9.73 0.58 -7.25
CA GLU A 229 9.89 -0.80 -7.71
C GLU A 229 10.36 -1.74 -6.59
N GLU A 230 11.35 -1.31 -5.81
CA GLU A 230 11.84 -2.10 -4.70
C GLU A 230 10.73 -2.36 -3.66
N ILE A 231 9.87 -1.36 -3.38
CA ILE A 231 8.72 -1.49 -2.48
C ILE A 231 7.67 -2.45 -3.05
N TYR A 232 7.38 -2.38 -4.35
CA TYR A 232 6.44 -3.30 -5.00
C TYR A 232 6.91 -4.77 -4.90
N HIS A 233 8.19 -5.02 -5.12
CA HIS A 233 8.77 -6.36 -4.95
C HIS A 233 8.67 -6.86 -3.51
N ILE A 234 8.88 -5.97 -2.53
CA ILE A 234 8.71 -6.33 -1.11
C ILE A 234 7.26 -6.71 -0.83
N ILE A 235 6.28 -5.92 -1.29
CA ILE A 235 4.85 -6.18 -1.11
C ILE A 235 4.46 -7.53 -1.72
N GLN A 236 4.90 -7.81 -2.95
CA GLN A 236 4.63 -9.08 -3.64
C GLN A 236 5.23 -10.27 -2.88
N ARG A 237 6.48 -10.16 -2.43
CA ARG A 237 7.14 -11.21 -1.63
C ARG A 237 6.38 -11.50 -0.34
N LEU A 238 5.97 -10.47 0.41
CA LEU A 238 5.21 -10.64 1.64
C LEU A 238 3.88 -11.37 1.42
N ALA A 239 3.19 -11.04 0.34
CA ALA A 239 1.99 -11.76 -0.02
C ALA A 239 2.31 -13.20 -0.45
N ASP A 240 3.44 -13.45 -1.13
CA ASP A 240 3.90 -14.80 -1.46
C ASP A 240 4.23 -15.64 -0.22
N GLU A 241 4.65 -14.99 0.86
CA GLU A 241 4.87 -15.59 2.18
C GLU A 241 3.57 -15.79 2.98
N GLY A 242 2.41 -15.43 2.43
CA GLY A 242 1.10 -15.67 3.01
C GLY A 242 0.54 -14.50 3.85
N VAL A 243 1.19 -13.34 3.87
CA VAL A 243 0.63 -12.14 4.52
C VAL A 243 -0.54 -11.62 3.69
N ALA A 244 -1.68 -11.33 4.31
CA ALA A 244 -2.77 -10.60 3.67
C ALA A 244 -2.39 -9.13 3.57
N VAL A 245 -2.29 -8.58 2.36
CA VAL A 245 -1.86 -7.19 2.14
C VAL A 245 -3.02 -6.35 1.61
N ILE A 246 -3.21 -5.17 2.18
CA ILE A 246 -4.20 -4.20 1.71
C ILE A 246 -3.44 -2.93 1.30
N VAL A 247 -3.56 -2.55 0.04
CA VAL A 247 -2.91 -1.36 -0.53
C VAL A 247 -3.96 -0.28 -0.78
N LEU A 248 -3.83 0.83 -0.07
CA LEU A 248 -4.66 2.02 -0.30
C LEU A 248 -3.88 2.96 -1.22
N SER A 249 -4.43 3.27 -2.39
CA SER A 249 -3.78 4.20 -3.31
C SER A 249 -4.79 5.03 -4.11
N SER A 250 -4.44 6.28 -4.37
CA SER A 250 -5.13 7.12 -5.35
C SER A 250 -4.52 7.03 -6.76
N GLU A 251 -3.38 6.37 -6.91
CA GLU A 251 -2.73 6.12 -8.19
C GLU A 251 -3.27 4.82 -8.77
N ALA A 252 -4.15 4.89 -9.78
CA ALA A 252 -4.73 3.70 -10.42
C ALA A 252 -3.64 2.76 -10.96
N GLN A 253 -2.55 3.31 -11.51
CA GLN A 253 -1.42 2.51 -12.02
C GLN A 253 -0.72 1.70 -10.92
N GLU A 254 -0.62 2.21 -9.68
CA GLU A 254 -0.09 1.45 -8.55
C GLU A 254 -1.00 0.26 -8.24
N ILE A 255 -2.32 0.48 -8.17
CA ILE A 255 -3.31 -0.57 -7.93
C ILE A 255 -3.25 -1.66 -9.01
N ILE A 256 -3.30 -1.26 -10.29
CA ILE A 256 -3.26 -2.18 -11.43
C ILE A 256 -1.97 -3.02 -11.42
N ARG A 257 -0.87 -2.42 -11.01
CA ARG A 257 0.44 -3.05 -11.05
C ARG A 257 0.66 -4.14 -10.01
N ILE A 258 0.15 -3.95 -8.79
CA ILE A 258 0.53 -4.81 -7.65
C ILE A 258 -0.62 -5.55 -7.00
N CYS A 259 -1.88 -5.12 -7.21
CA CYS A 259 -3.03 -5.72 -6.56
C CYS A 259 -3.63 -6.85 -7.39
N ASP A 260 -4.19 -7.85 -6.74
CA ASP A 260 -4.87 -8.98 -7.38
C ASP A 260 -6.30 -8.62 -7.79
N ARG A 261 -6.96 -7.77 -7.01
CA ARG A 261 -8.24 -7.09 -7.28
C ARG A 261 -8.31 -5.79 -6.49
N SER A 262 -9.27 -4.94 -6.81
CA SER A 262 -9.45 -3.69 -6.10
C SER A 262 -10.91 -3.35 -5.83
N ILE A 263 -11.18 -2.90 -4.60
CA ILE A 263 -12.43 -2.26 -4.21
C ILE A 263 -12.30 -0.76 -4.51
N VAL A 264 -13.30 -0.20 -5.18
CA VAL A 264 -13.34 1.23 -5.49
C VAL A 264 -14.37 1.92 -4.62
N LEU A 265 -13.94 2.99 -3.94
CA LEU A 265 -14.80 3.81 -3.09
C LEU A 265 -15.22 5.11 -3.80
N PHE A 266 -16.46 5.51 -3.58
CA PHE A 266 -17.00 6.78 -4.00
C PHE A 266 -17.83 7.39 -2.86
N HIS A 267 -17.47 8.59 -2.40
CA HIS A 267 -18.12 9.28 -1.29
C HIS A 267 -18.36 8.38 -0.04
N GLY A 268 -17.33 7.66 0.37
CA GLY A 268 -17.39 6.81 1.56
C GLY A 268 -18.21 5.53 1.39
N ARG A 269 -18.61 5.16 0.19
CA ARG A 269 -19.34 3.92 -0.12
C ARG A 269 -18.58 3.06 -1.12
N GLN A 270 -18.78 1.78 -1.07
CA GLN A 270 -18.25 0.87 -2.07
C GLN A 270 -19.05 1.07 -3.37
N SER A 271 -18.38 1.54 -4.41
CA SER A 271 -18.95 1.74 -5.75
C SER A 271 -18.91 0.45 -6.57
N GLY A 272 -17.86 -0.33 -6.41
CA GLY A 272 -17.71 -1.61 -7.11
C GLY A 272 -16.36 -2.26 -6.82
N GLU A 273 -16.13 -3.37 -7.50
CA GLU A 273 -14.89 -4.15 -7.49
C GLU A 273 -14.39 -4.33 -8.92
N VAL A 274 -13.08 -4.29 -9.11
CA VAL A 274 -12.41 -4.59 -10.39
C VAL A 274 -11.35 -5.67 -10.18
N SER A 275 -11.24 -6.59 -11.14
CA SER A 275 -10.24 -7.65 -11.15
C SER A 275 -9.95 -8.12 -12.58
N GLY A 276 -8.84 -8.82 -12.79
CA GLY A 276 -8.47 -9.35 -14.11
C GLY A 276 -8.46 -8.27 -15.20
N ASP A 277 -9.13 -8.53 -16.32
CA ASP A 277 -9.15 -7.63 -17.47
C ASP A 277 -9.91 -6.31 -17.22
N ASP A 278 -10.78 -6.28 -16.22
CA ASP A 278 -11.52 -5.07 -15.84
C ASP A 278 -10.68 -4.12 -14.96
N MET A 279 -9.52 -4.57 -14.48
CA MET A 279 -8.62 -3.76 -13.65
C MET A 279 -7.80 -2.80 -14.50
N THR A 280 -8.48 -1.79 -15.06
CA THR A 280 -7.92 -0.74 -15.93
C THR A 280 -8.10 0.64 -15.30
N GLU A 281 -7.32 1.63 -15.75
CA GLU A 281 -7.50 3.01 -15.29
C GLU A 281 -8.91 3.52 -15.57
N ALA A 282 -9.45 3.21 -16.75
CA ALA A 282 -10.81 3.60 -17.15
C ALA A 282 -11.87 2.93 -16.25
N GLY A 283 -11.72 1.62 -15.95
CA GLY A 283 -12.63 0.88 -15.07
C GLY A 283 -12.61 1.43 -13.63
N ILE A 284 -11.41 1.68 -13.09
CA ILE A 284 -11.25 2.28 -11.77
C ILE A 284 -11.86 3.69 -11.74
N MET A 285 -11.56 4.54 -12.72
CA MET A 285 -12.05 5.92 -12.78
C MET A 285 -13.57 5.97 -12.94
N TYR A 286 -14.16 5.08 -13.76
CA TYR A 286 -15.60 4.96 -13.91
C TYR A 286 -16.28 4.72 -12.55
N LEU A 287 -15.81 3.74 -11.78
CA LEU A 287 -16.35 3.45 -10.45
C LEU A 287 -16.04 4.57 -9.45
N ALA A 288 -14.85 5.17 -9.50
CA ALA A 288 -14.43 6.25 -8.60
C ALA A 288 -15.21 7.56 -8.82
N THR A 289 -15.91 7.70 -9.93
CA THR A 289 -16.80 8.84 -10.24
C THR A 289 -18.29 8.53 -10.08
N GLY A 290 -18.62 7.35 -9.51
CA GLY A 290 -20.01 6.95 -9.26
C GLY A 290 -20.69 6.30 -10.47
N GLY A 291 -19.92 5.80 -11.43
CA GLY A 291 -20.43 5.17 -12.66
C GLY A 291 -21.18 3.84 -12.48
N ALA A 292 -21.07 3.16 -11.32
CA ALA A 292 -21.93 2.05 -10.95
C ALA A 292 -22.89 2.52 -9.84
N ASN A 293 -24.18 2.24 -9.99
CA ASN A 293 -25.12 2.43 -8.88
C ASN A 293 -24.70 1.54 -7.71
N ALA A 294 -24.67 2.10 -6.51
CA ALA A 294 -24.22 1.47 -5.26
C ALA A 294 -25.08 0.27 -4.81
N THR A 295 -25.73 -0.43 -5.70
CA THR A 295 -26.57 -1.61 -5.43
C THR A 295 -26.19 -2.74 -6.40
N GLY A 296 -25.28 -3.60 -5.97
CA GLY A 296 -25.21 -5.01 -6.40
C GLY A 296 -24.43 -5.30 -7.67
N GLY A 297 -23.32 -6.03 -7.51
CA GLY A 297 -22.93 -7.19 -8.33
C GLY A 297 -22.54 -6.94 -9.79
N ALA A 298 -21.29 -7.17 -10.04
CA ALA A 298 -20.67 -7.74 -11.25
C ALA A 298 -21.57 -7.97 -12.51
N ASN A 299 -22.05 -6.93 -13.18
CA ASN A 299 -22.61 -7.09 -14.55
C ASN A 299 -22.88 -5.75 -15.29
N ALA A 300 -22.43 -4.60 -14.79
CA ALA A 300 -22.77 -3.30 -15.40
C ALA A 300 -21.83 -2.83 -16.54
N ILE A 301 -20.66 -3.44 -16.68
CA ILE A 301 -19.66 -2.98 -17.68
C ILE A 301 -20.03 -3.39 -19.10
N ASN A 302 -20.81 -4.48 -19.27
CA ASN A 302 -21.27 -4.93 -20.59
C ASN A 302 -22.46 -4.14 -21.18
N ALA A 303 -23.09 -3.25 -20.41
CA ALA A 303 -24.26 -2.52 -20.90
C ALA A 303 -23.89 -1.17 -21.55
N ALA A 304 -22.78 -0.56 -21.19
CA ALA A 304 -22.38 0.75 -21.75
C ALA A 304 -21.80 0.66 -23.16
N SER A 305 -21.06 -0.44 -23.47
CA SER A 305 -20.49 -0.65 -24.80
C SER A 305 -21.52 -1.00 -25.87
N THR A 306 -22.78 -1.30 -25.49
CA THR A 306 -23.85 -1.66 -26.43
C THR A 306 -24.77 -0.49 -26.77
N GLN A 307 -24.67 0.64 -26.08
CA GLN A 307 -25.50 1.84 -26.36
C GLN A 307 -24.83 2.81 -27.34
N GLU A 308 -23.50 2.93 -27.36
CA GLU A 308 -22.80 3.80 -28.32
C GLU A 308 -22.85 3.29 -29.76
N SER A 309 -23.13 2.00 -30.01
CA SER A 309 -23.24 1.43 -31.35
C SER A 309 -24.67 1.52 -31.97
N LYS A 310 -25.63 2.20 -31.33
CA LYS A 310 -27.00 2.34 -31.84
C LYS A 310 -27.44 3.77 -32.18
N GLU A 311 -26.59 4.76 -31.96
CA GLU A 311 -26.89 6.16 -32.34
C GLU A 311 -26.13 6.62 -33.60
N GLU A 312 -25.40 5.76 -34.29
CA GLU A 312 -24.80 6.01 -35.60
C GLU A 312 -25.35 5.04 -36.68
N VAL A 313 -26.66 5.08 -36.90
CA VAL A 313 -27.26 4.60 -38.20
C VAL A 313 -28.45 5.48 -38.56
#